data_cf69e4f0d788446319fd1790db5a0800
#
_entry.id   cf69e4f0d788446319fd1790db5a0800
#
_cell.length_a   1.000
_cell.length_b   1.000
_cell.length_c   1.000
_cell.angle_alpha   90.00
_cell.angle_beta   90.00
_cell.angle_gamma   90.00
#
_symmetry.space_group_name_H-M   'P 1'
#
loop_
_entity.id
_entity.type
_entity.pdbx_description
1 polymer ?
#
loop_
_entity_poly.entity_id
_entity_poly.type
_entity_poly.pdbx_seq_one_letter_code
_entity_poly.pdbx_strand_id
1 'polypeptide(L)'
;MTKGENSIGVDDYFQDRGPTVTFSNLLYCVQETKFCRKIGPEKIILHDVSGIIRPGMNAIMGATGSGKTSLLDVLAGRKNPAGLRQGNVLVNGKVVTSDLRLSSAYVVQDDILMGTLSVRENLLFSANLRLNPKDHSTADKHQQVNTIIEDLGLTDCANTKIGTEFLRGVSGGERKRCSIGMELITSPSLLFLDEPTTGLDSNTANCIIGLLHKLSRRGKTVIFSIHQPRYSIFKQFDHLTLMHKGEVVYAGAADHALMYFTDLGYQIEPFNNPADFFMDITNGETKSTPHLLQTKLNCKNPLAIKYQQSQLYQNMMEELDHVNQSIVDGVTGEDKPANYTTSFFYQMRVVCGRTVLNTLRNPQTSYAQLALNIFFAILVGLIYYQMPLTLPEALQNSLFFKFHENSSGYYRTSVYFLSKIFADLIPNRMIPIIVFSAIAYYMMGLKPAFETFLCFALTMSLVSLAGVGLAFLVSASVSTFAMANILIALPFVFMMVFGGFLVNLNAMLSWLSWVKWISIFKYGLDALYINELKGLFLYSNNTTISGEYFLEQQGIDYSVWGFWRNVVALLGIIFVCMCLAYVQLRRINRWK
;
A
#
# COMPACT_ATOMS: atom_id res chain seq x y z
N MET A 1 -19.12 29.14 59.32
CA MET A 1 -19.21 27.93 58.51
C MET A 1 -19.13 28.36 57.06
N THR A 2 -17.91 28.47 56.54
CA THR A 2 -17.61 28.88 55.16
C THR A 2 -17.36 27.60 54.34
N LYS A 3 -18.20 27.38 53.34
CA LYS A 3 -18.02 26.32 52.33
C LYS A 3 -16.81 26.67 51.44
N GLY A 4 -15.88 25.76 51.39
CA GLY A 4 -14.74 25.87 50.46
C GLY A 4 -15.18 25.81 49.00
N GLU A 5 -14.69 26.74 48.21
CA GLU A 5 -14.71 26.71 46.76
C GLU A 5 -13.74 25.63 46.31
N ASN A 6 -14.28 24.56 45.71
CA ASN A 6 -13.48 23.61 44.96
C ASN A 6 -12.96 24.29 43.71
N SER A 7 -11.67 24.55 43.66
CA SER A 7 -10.97 24.87 42.40
C SER A 7 -11.06 23.65 41.49
N ILE A 8 -11.95 23.71 40.51
CA ILE A 8 -11.98 22.76 39.39
C ILE A 8 -10.64 22.96 38.64
N GLY A 9 -9.80 21.92 38.70
CA GLY A 9 -8.50 21.93 38.05
C GLY A 9 -8.62 22.16 36.56
N VAL A 10 -7.73 22.96 36.03
CA VAL A 10 -7.61 23.28 34.60
C VAL A 10 -7.44 22.02 33.75
N ASP A 11 -7.00 20.90 34.35
CA ASP A 11 -6.77 19.62 33.67
C ASP A 11 -8.06 18.84 33.33
N ASP A 12 -9.17 19.03 34.02
CA ASP A 12 -10.44 18.33 33.75
C ASP A 12 -11.19 18.90 32.52
N TYR A 13 -10.87 20.11 32.08
CA TYR A 13 -11.50 20.73 30.90
C TYR A 13 -10.89 20.27 29.57
N PHE A 14 -9.72 19.60 29.59
CA PHE A 14 -9.00 19.19 28.38
C PHE A 14 -9.25 17.74 27.95
N GLN A 15 -9.88 16.90 28.77
CA GLN A 15 -10.08 15.47 28.45
C GLN A 15 -11.10 15.18 27.34
N ASP A 16 -11.99 16.12 27.00
CA ASP A 16 -13.02 15.94 25.97
C ASP A 16 -12.73 16.65 24.63
N ARG A 17 -11.61 17.36 24.51
CA ARG A 17 -11.23 18.05 23.27
C ARG A 17 -10.13 17.29 22.56
N GLY A 18 -10.27 17.16 21.20
CA GLY A 18 -9.27 16.55 20.34
C GLY A 18 -7.88 17.19 20.52
N PRO A 19 -6.81 16.49 20.11
CA PRO A 19 -5.45 16.98 20.30
C PRO A 19 -5.16 18.20 19.43
N THR A 20 -4.35 19.12 19.97
CA THR A 20 -3.75 20.24 19.22
C THR A 20 -2.49 19.77 18.53
N VAL A 21 -2.32 20.08 17.25
CA VAL A 21 -1.10 19.80 16.47
C VAL A 21 -0.36 21.10 16.23
N THR A 22 0.89 21.18 16.69
CA THR A 22 1.76 22.33 16.47
C THR A 22 2.97 21.93 15.62
N PHE A 23 3.39 22.80 14.75
CA PHE A 23 4.56 22.57 13.89
C PHE A 23 5.31 23.87 13.67
N SER A 24 6.63 23.80 13.69
CA SER A 24 7.50 24.96 13.61
C SER A 24 8.63 24.75 12.62
N ASN A 25 8.87 25.74 11.78
CA ASN A 25 10.00 25.85 10.84
C ASN A 25 10.20 24.60 9.96
N LEU A 26 9.11 24.02 9.44
CA LEU A 26 9.17 22.80 8.63
C LEU A 26 9.83 23.07 7.29
N LEU A 27 11.00 22.48 7.06
CA LEU A 27 11.69 22.44 5.78
C LEU A 27 11.75 21.00 5.28
N TYR A 28 10.98 20.70 4.24
CA TYR A 28 10.91 19.37 3.67
C TYR A 28 11.44 19.31 2.25
N CYS A 29 12.41 18.42 2.02
CA CYS A 29 13.09 18.24 0.74
C CYS A 29 12.87 16.83 0.20
N VAL A 30 12.74 16.71 -1.12
CA VAL A 30 12.67 15.44 -1.83
C VAL A 30 13.82 15.38 -2.83
N GLN A 31 14.51 14.25 -2.87
CA GLN A 31 15.56 13.97 -3.84
C GLN A 31 15.17 12.75 -4.68
N GLU A 32 15.27 12.86 -5.99
CA GLU A 32 15.01 11.72 -6.88
C GLU A 32 16.03 10.61 -6.66
N THR A 33 15.55 9.40 -6.49
CA THR A 33 16.38 8.20 -6.36
C THR A 33 16.16 7.29 -7.57
N LYS A 34 17.22 7.05 -8.37
CA LYS A 34 17.24 6.00 -9.41
C LYS A 34 18.23 4.91 -9.00
N PHE A 35 17.81 3.66 -9.06
CA PHE A 35 18.66 2.50 -8.73
C PHE A 35 19.38 2.62 -7.37
N CYS A 36 18.65 2.99 -6.31
CA CYS A 36 19.18 3.17 -4.94
C CYS A 36 20.28 4.24 -4.79
N ARG A 37 20.55 5.03 -5.82
CA ARG A 37 21.43 6.21 -5.75
C ARG A 37 20.60 7.49 -5.82
N LYS A 38 20.91 8.44 -4.95
CA LYS A 38 20.35 9.79 -4.98
C LYS A 38 20.94 10.50 -6.21
N ILE A 39 20.08 10.86 -7.17
CA ILE A 39 20.47 11.50 -8.42
C ILE A 39 19.66 12.79 -8.57
N GLY A 40 20.36 13.88 -8.82
CA GLY A 40 19.76 15.20 -9.05
C GLY A 40 19.79 16.13 -7.83
N PRO A 41 19.46 17.41 -8.04
CA PRO A 41 19.38 18.40 -6.98
C PRO A 41 18.21 18.07 -6.03
N GLU A 42 18.36 18.43 -4.76
CA GLU A 42 17.25 18.37 -3.80
C GLU A 42 16.19 19.40 -4.20
N LYS A 43 14.95 18.95 -4.32
CA LYS A 43 13.80 19.82 -4.54
C LYS A 43 13.13 20.10 -3.20
N ILE A 44 13.08 21.37 -2.81
CA ILE A 44 12.38 21.80 -1.61
C ILE A 44 10.88 21.81 -1.93
N ILE A 45 10.09 21.20 -1.07
CA ILE A 45 8.62 21.10 -1.20
C ILE A 45 7.91 21.99 -0.19
N LEU A 46 8.41 22.05 1.04
CA LEU A 46 7.92 22.94 2.08
C LEU A 46 9.04 23.87 2.52
N HIS A 47 8.73 25.16 2.56
CA HIS A 47 9.66 26.24 2.87
C HIS A 47 9.24 26.92 4.17
N ASP A 48 9.92 26.58 5.27
CA ASP A 48 9.77 27.28 6.56
C ASP A 48 8.30 27.43 7.01
N VAL A 49 7.60 26.30 7.05
CA VAL A 49 6.16 26.25 7.36
C VAL A 49 5.96 26.09 8.86
N SER A 50 5.25 27.03 9.47
CA SER A 50 4.89 27.00 10.90
C SER A 50 3.37 27.19 11.07
N GLY A 51 2.80 26.60 12.13
CA GLY A 51 1.37 26.74 12.39
C GLY A 51 0.87 25.96 13.60
N ILE A 52 -0.35 26.27 13.99
CA ILE A 52 -1.10 25.63 15.07
C ILE A 52 -2.44 25.16 14.52
N ILE A 53 -2.74 23.88 14.70
CA ILE A 53 -4.02 23.26 14.34
C ILE A 53 -4.75 22.89 15.62
N ARG A 54 -5.92 23.49 15.83
CA ARG A 54 -6.76 23.27 17.02
C ARG A 54 -7.86 22.25 16.75
N PRO A 55 -8.47 21.69 17.81
CA PRO A 55 -9.68 20.86 17.68
C PRO A 55 -10.76 21.56 16.85
N GLY A 56 -11.38 20.81 15.94
CA GLY A 56 -12.36 21.36 14.99
C GLY A 56 -12.08 20.94 13.55
N MET A 57 -12.68 21.66 12.60
CA MET A 57 -12.47 21.45 11.16
C MET A 57 -11.37 22.35 10.60
N ASN A 58 -10.24 21.76 10.27
CA ASN A 58 -9.08 22.46 9.75
C ASN A 58 -8.86 22.12 8.27
N ALA A 59 -9.06 23.08 7.39
CA ALA A 59 -8.88 22.92 5.96
C ALA A 59 -7.52 23.43 5.50
N ILE A 60 -6.80 22.65 4.68
CA ILE A 60 -5.59 23.05 3.97
C ILE A 60 -5.95 23.27 2.51
N MET A 61 -5.90 24.51 2.04
CA MET A 61 -6.23 24.92 0.68
C MET A 61 -5.00 25.41 -0.09
N GLY A 62 -5.08 25.42 -1.40
CA GLY A 62 -4.03 25.92 -2.30
C GLY A 62 -4.08 25.26 -3.66
N ALA A 63 -3.36 25.79 -4.63
CA ALA A 63 -3.27 25.25 -5.99
C ALA A 63 -2.67 23.84 -6.03
N THR A 64 -2.89 23.13 -7.13
CA THR A 64 -2.21 21.85 -7.38
C THR A 64 -0.70 22.05 -7.36
N GLY A 65 0.03 21.20 -6.62
CA GLY A 65 1.47 21.34 -6.45
C GLY A 65 1.92 22.38 -5.39
N SER A 66 0.99 23.01 -4.65
CA SER A 66 1.34 23.94 -3.56
C SER A 66 1.93 23.29 -2.31
N GLY A 67 1.93 21.96 -2.23
CA GLY A 67 2.51 21.22 -1.09
C GLY A 67 1.47 20.74 -0.05
N LYS A 68 0.15 20.86 -0.28
CA LYS A 68 -0.93 20.44 0.66
C LYS A 68 -0.77 19.01 1.17
N THR A 69 -0.76 18.04 0.25
CA THR A 69 -0.58 16.62 0.58
C THR A 69 0.75 16.37 1.29
N SER A 70 1.82 17.09 0.88
CA SER A 70 3.12 16.96 1.54
C SER A 70 3.11 17.47 2.98
N LEU A 71 2.44 18.59 3.23
CA LEU A 71 2.24 19.09 4.59
C LEU A 71 1.41 18.11 5.41
N LEU A 72 0.27 17.66 4.88
CA LEU A 72 -0.62 16.70 5.54
C LEU A 72 0.11 15.42 5.93
N ASP A 73 0.91 14.86 5.01
CA ASP A 73 1.71 13.66 5.23
C ASP A 73 2.83 13.86 6.27
N VAL A 74 3.48 15.03 6.29
CA VAL A 74 4.49 15.37 7.31
C VAL A 74 3.85 15.45 8.69
N LEU A 75 2.70 16.14 8.80
CA LEU A 75 1.95 16.25 10.06
C LEU A 75 1.47 14.90 10.57
N ALA A 76 1.04 14.01 9.67
CA ALA A 76 0.64 12.64 10.00
C ALA A 76 1.83 11.70 10.26
N GLY A 77 3.06 12.15 10.14
CA GLY A 77 4.27 11.33 10.27
C GLY A 77 4.41 10.26 9.19
N ARG A 78 3.82 10.44 8.01
CA ARG A 78 3.81 9.45 6.91
C ARG A 78 4.90 9.67 5.87
N LYS A 79 5.52 10.83 5.81
CA LYS A 79 6.67 11.12 4.95
C LYS A 79 7.97 10.59 5.53
N ASN A 80 8.95 10.42 4.66
CA ASN A 80 10.29 9.98 5.07
C ASN A 80 10.92 11.02 6.02
N PRO A 81 11.25 10.66 7.27
CA PRO A 81 11.88 11.59 8.22
C PRO A 81 13.19 12.20 7.69
N ALA A 82 13.93 11.45 6.85
CA ALA A 82 15.16 11.95 6.24
C ALA A 82 14.95 13.12 5.26
N GLY A 83 13.71 13.36 4.79
CA GLY A 83 13.35 14.51 3.97
C GLY A 83 13.08 15.77 4.80
N LEU A 84 12.73 15.62 6.08
CA LEU A 84 12.56 16.73 7.02
C LEU A 84 13.93 17.19 7.47
N ARG A 85 14.37 18.32 6.92
CA ARG A 85 15.69 18.88 7.18
C ARG A 85 15.71 19.76 8.43
N GLN A 86 14.61 20.42 8.69
CA GLN A 86 14.45 21.33 9.80
C GLN A 86 13.00 21.32 10.28
N GLY A 87 12.80 21.69 11.55
CA GLY A 87 11.51 21.81 12.19
C GLY A 87 11.03 20.54 12.89
N ASN A 88 10.01 20.71 13.72
CA ASN A 88 9.40 19.66 14.53
C ASN A 88 7.88 19.71 14.40
N VAL A 89 7.25 18.53 14.57
CA VAL A 89 5.79 18.40 14.68
C VAL A 89 5.47 17.83 16.06
N LEU A 90 4.58 18.49 16.77
CA LEU A 90 4.17 18.10 18.12
C LEU A 90 2.66 17.88 18.18
N VAL A 91 2.23 16.91 18.94
CA VAL A 91 0.82 16.64 19.24
C VAL A 91 0.63 16.74 20.76
N ASN A 92 -0.17 17.70 21.20
CA ASN A 92 -0.31 18.06 22.63
C ASN A 92 1.06 18.25 23.31
N GLY A 93 1.99 18.95 22.66
CA GLY A 93 3.33 19.20 23.19
C GLY A 93 4.29 18.01 23.14
N LYS A 94 3.92 16.85 22.62
CA LYS A 94 4.81 15.68 22.47
C LYS A 94 5.26 15.52 21.03
N VAL A 95 6.54 15.23 20.82
CA VAL A 95 7.10 15.00 19.48
C VAL A 95 6.36 13.84 18.81
N VAL A 96 6.03 14.01 17.54
CA VAL A 96 5.37 12.98 16.72
C VAL A 96 6.30 11.77 16.59
N THR A 97 5.91 10.68 17.23
CA THR A 97 6.59 9.39 17.22
C THR A 97 5.87 8.39 16.33
N SER A 98 6.43 7.19 16.19
CA SER A 98 5.80 6.07 15.47
C SER A 98 4.41 5.70 16.01
N ASP A 99 4.10 6.02 17.26
CA ASP A 99 2.82 5.76 17.91
C ASP A 99 1.67 6.62 17.36
N LEU A 100 1.97 7.82 16.82
CA LEU A 100 0.95 8.66 16.20
C LEU A 100 0.24 7.97 15.03
N ARG A 101 0.96 7.16 14.25
CA ARG A 101 0.37 6.41 13.13
C ARG A 101 -0.65 5.37 13.57
N LEU A 102 -0.56 4.88 14.79
CA LEU A 102 -1.50 3.91 15.34
C LEU A 102 -2.67 4.57 16.04
N SER A 103 -2.48 5.78 16.58
CA SER A 103 -3.49 6.54 17.33
C SER A 103 -4.26 7.54 16.46
N SER A 104 -3.72 7.96 15.31
CA SER A 104 -4.39 8.80 14.33
C SER A 104 -4.94 8.00 13.17
N ALA A 105 -5.95 8.55 12.49
CA ALA A 105 -6.47 7.99 11.26
C ALA A 105 -6.05 8.84 10.05
N TYR A 106 -5.83 8.20 8.91
CA TYR A 106 -5.47 8.87 7.67
C TYR A 106 -6.22 8.28 6.48
N VAL A 107 -7.06 9.07 5.85
CA VAL A 107 -7.79 8.71 4.65
C VAL A 107 -7.05 9.25 3.44
N VAL A 108 -6.61 8.37 2.55
CA VAL A 108 -5.91 8.75 1.31
C VAL A 108 -6.89 9.23 0.22
N GLN A 109 -6.35 9.93 -0.77
CA GLN A 109 -7.12 10.45 -1.90
C GLN A 109 -7.84 9.34 -2.68
N ASP A 110 -7.14 8.26 -3.03
CA ASP A 110 -7.71 7.11 -3.71
C ASP A 110 -8.31 6.11 -2.72
N ASP A 111 -9.54 5.64 -2.97
CA ASP A 111 -10.21 4.69 -2.10
C ASP A 111 -9.70 3.28 -2.31
N ILE A 112 -8.75 2.86 -1.49
CA ILE A 112 -8.12 1.53 -1.55
C ILE A 112 -8.97 0.54 -0.76
N LEU A 113 -10.03 0.05 -1.37
CA LEU A 113 -10.96 -0.94 -0.82
C LEU A 113 -10.94 -2.23 -1.65
N MET A 114 -11.22 -3.36 -1.00
CA MET A 114 -11.38 -4.62 -1.71
C MET A 114 -12.75 -4.69 -2.41
N GLY A 115 -12.75 -4.59 -3.74
CA GLY A 115 -13.96 -4.56 -4.56
C GLY A 115 -14.83 -5.82 -4.47
N THR A 116 -14.25 -6.98 -4.18
CA THR A 116 -14.93 -8.27 -4.04
C THR A 116 -15.65 -8.45 -2.69
N LEU A 117 -15.32 -7.63 -1.70
CA LEU A 117 -15.91 -7.62 -0.37
C LEU A 117 -17.06 -6.62 -0.28
N SER A 118 -18.01 -6.87 0.61
CA SER A 118 -19.06 -5.91 0.94
C SER A 118 -18.53 -4.78 1.83
N VAL A 119 -19.31 -3.71 1.96
CA VAL A 119 -19.01 -2.60 2.89
C VAL A 119 -18.78 -3.13 4.31
N ARG A 120 -19.72 -3.94 4.81
CA ARG A 120 -19.63 -4.57 6.14
C ARG A 120 -18.39 -5.42 6.33
N GLU A 121 -18.03 -6.22 5.32
CA GLU A 121 -16.84 -7.09 5.39
C GLU A 121 -15.53 -6.31 5.42
N ASN A 122 -15.43 -5.21 4.66
CA ASN A 122 -14.27 -4.32 4.70
C ASN A 122 -14.12 -3.66 6.08
N LEU A 123 -15.23 -3.15 6.66
CA LEU A 123 -15.22 -2.57 8.00
C LEU A 123 -14.87 -3.62 9.07
N LEU A 124 -15.44 -4.82 8.98
CA LEU A 124 -15.15 -5.92 9.91
C LEU A 124 -13.69 -6.37 9.83
N PHE A 125 -13.13 -6.38 8.64
CA PHE A 125 -11.70 -6.66 8.44
C PHE A 125 -10.82 -5.64 9.17
N SER A 126 -11.11 -4.34 9.04
CA SER A 126 -10.41 -3.28 9.77
C SER A 126 -10.58 -3.47 11.29
N ALA A 127 -11.79 -3.74 11.77
CA ALA A 127 -12.09 -3.99 13.18
C ALA A 127 -11.29 -5.18 13.74
N ASN A 128 -11.21 -6.28 13.00
CA ASN A 128 -10.47 -7.46 13.42
C ASN A 128 -8.97 -7.24 13.53
N LEU A 129 -8.38 -6.39 12.71
CA LEU A 129 -6.94 -6.12 12.73
C LEU A 129 -6.55 -5.04 13.74
N ARG A 130 -7.39 -4.02 13.93
CA ARG A 130 -7.05 -2.82 14.71
C ARG A 130 -7.58 -2.83 16.14
N LEU A 131 -8.66 -3.57 16.42
CA LEU A 131 -9.20 -3.72 17.77
C LEU A 131 -8.61 -4.96 18.45
N ASN A 132 -8.09 -4.76 19.66
CA ASN A 132 -7.48 -5.83 20.43
C ASN A 132 -8.54 -6.91 20.80
N PRO A 133 -8.33 -8.18 20.42
CA PRO A 133 -9.28 -9.25 20.73
C PRO A 133 -9.40 -9.58 22.23
N LYS A 134 -8.51 -9.05 23.08
CA LYS A 134 -8.62 -9.20 24.54
C LYS A 134 -9.63 -8.22 25.14
N ASP A 135 -9.71 -7.01 24.57
CA ASP A 135 -10.55 -5.93 25.09
C ASP A 135 -11.93 -5.88 24.38
N HIS A 136 -12.01 -6.40 23.16
CA HIS A 136 -13.21 -6.39 22.34
C HIS A 136 -13.56 -7.79 21.88
N SER A 137 -14.72 -8.29 22.32
CA SER A 137 -15.27 -9.56 21.86
C SER A 137 -15.68 -9.48 20.37
N THR A 138 -15.94 -10.63 19.75
CA THR A 138 -16.45 -10.66 18.36
C THR A 138 -17.79 -9.92 18.25
N ALA A 139 -18.66 -10.02 19.26
CA ALA A 139 -19.94 -9.32 19.30
C ALA A 139 -19.75 -7.80 19.36
N ASP A 140 -18.82 -7.30 20.18
CA ASP A 140 -18.51 -5.87 20.31
C ASP A 140 -17.98 -5.30 18.98
N LYS A 141 -17.14 -6.05 18.27
CA LYS A 141 -16.64 -5.65 16.96
C LYS A 141 -17.77 -5.53 15.92
N HIS A 142 -18.71 -6.47 15.91
CA HIS A 142 -19.88 -6.39 15.06
C HIS A 142 -20.78 -5.21 15.42
N GLN A 143 -20.97 -4.95 16.69
CA GLN A 143 -21.73 -3.79 17.16
C GLN A 143 -21.07 -2.48 16.74
N GLN A 144 -19.76 -2.34 16.95
CA GLN A 144 -18.97 -1.17 16.51
C GLN A 144 -19.12 -0.93 15.00
N VAL A 145 -19.00 -1.99 14.20
CA VAL A 145 -19.18 -1.91 12.74
C VAL A 145 -20.61 -1.47 12.38
N ASN A 146 -21.63 -1.97 13.06
CA ASN A 146 -23.02 -1.55 12.83
C ASN A 146 -23.21 -0.06 13.16
N THR A 147 -22.71 0.39 14.30
CA THR A 147 -22.77 1.82 14.70
C THR A 147 -22.10 2.71 13.66
N ILE A 148 -20.95 2.31 13.13
CA ILE A 148 -20.25 3.08 12.08
C ILE A 148 -21.06 3.08 10.77
N ILE A 149 -21.65 1.96 10.38
CA ILE A 149 -22.52 1.87 9.20
C ILE A 149 -23.69 2.84 9.32
N GLU A 150 -24.32 2.92 10.48
CA GLU A 150 -25.42 3.85 10.77
C GLU A 150 -24.94 5.30 10.78
N ASP A 151 -23.88 5.63 11.49
CA ASP A 151 -23.30 6.99 11.56
C ASP A 151 -22.91 7.53 10.17
N LEU A 152 -22.45 6.65 9.27
CA LEU A 152 -22.04 7.00 7.90
C LEU A 152 -23.19 6.94 6.88
N GLY A 153 -24.38 6.54 7.27
CA GLY A 153 -25.53 6.37 6.36
C GLY A 153 -25.25 5.33 5.25
N LEU A 154 -24.66 4.18 5.63
CA LEU A 154 -24.34 3.07 4.74
C LEU A 154 -25.23 1.84 4.96
N THR A 155 -26.33 1.97 5.67
CA THR A 155 -27.24 0.87 6.05
C THR A 155 -27.77 0.14 4.83
N ASP A 156 -28.23 0.88 3.80
CA ASP A 156 -28.85 0.31 2.60
C ASP A 156 -27.84 -0.47 1.73
N CYS A 157 -26.59 -0.04 1.73
CA CYS A 157 -25.52 -0.66 0.94
C CYS A 157 -24.56 -1.53 1.78
N ALA A 158 -24.85 -1.75 3.08
CA ALA A 158 -23.95 -2.46 4.00
C ALA A 158 -23.50 -3.84 3.49
N ASN A 159 -24.38 -4.57 2.85
CA ASN A 159 -24.12 -5.91 2.31
C ASN A 159 -23.78 -5.91 0.79
N THR A 160 -23.81 -4.73 0.15
CA THR A 160 -23.43 -4.57 -1.25
C THR A 160 -21.92 -4.62 -1.40
N LYS A 161 -21.43 -5.30 -2.45
CA LYS A 161 -19.99 -5.32 -2.77
C LYS A 161 -19.50 -3.94 -3.19
N ILE A 162 -18.26 -3.62 -2.83
CA ILE A 162 -17.63 -2.34 -3.22
C ILE A 162 -17.58 -2.19 -4.75
N GLY A 163 -17.34 -3.30 -5.47
CA GLY A 163 -17.22 -3.31 -6.92
C GLY A 163 -15.78 -3.15 -7.42
N THR A 164 -15.57 -3.59 -8.65
CA THR A 164 -14.30 -3.45 -9.39
C THR A 164 -14.59 -2.77 -10.73
N GLU A 165 -13.59 -2.52 -11.54
CA GLU A 165 -13.77 -1.97 -12.91
C GLU A 165 -14.74 -2.79 -13.76
N PHE A 166 -14.84 -4.12 -13.51
CA PHE A 166 -15.69 -5.06 -14.25
C PHE A 166 -16.98 -5.45 -13.52
N LEU A 167 -17.08 -5.19 -12.23
CA LEU A 167 -18.22 -5.53 -11.39
C LEU A 167 -18.82 -4.26 -10.81
N ARG A 168 -20.06 -3.98 -11.18
CA ARG A 168 -20.81 -2.86 -10.60
C ARG A 168 -20.96 -3.07 -9.08
N GLY A 169 -20.70 -2.02 -8.31
CA GLY A 169 -20.77 -2.02 -6.85
C GLY A 169 -21.41 -0.75 -6.32
N VAL A 170 -20.98 -0.33 -5.14
CA VAL A 170 -21.42 0.89 -4.47
C VAL A 170 -21.02 2.15 -5.25
N SER A 171 -21.73 3.27 -5.01
CA SER A 171 -21.40 4.57 -5.58
C SER A 171 -20.06 5.11 -5.07
N GLY A 172 -19.48 6.10 -5.79
CA GLY A 172 -18.24 6.76 -5.37
C GLY A 172 -18.31 7.35 -3.97
N GLY A 173 -19.43 7.99 -3.62
CA GLY A 173 -19.64 8.55 -2.29
C GLY A 173 -19.79 7.51 -1.18
N GLU A 174 -20.47 6.40 -1.46
CA GLU A 174 -20.54 5.25 -0.52
C GLU A 174 -19.18 4.60 -0.33
N ARG A 175 -18.39 4.50 -1.40
CA ARG A 175 -17.01 4.02 -1.37
C ARG A 175 -16.14 4.90 -0.48
N LYS A 176 -16.19 6.23 -0.66
CA LYS A 176 -15.45 7.19 0.17
C LYS A 176 -15.89 7.13 1.64
N ARG A 177 -17.20 7.06 1.93
CA ARG A 177 -17.70 6.87 3.30
C ARG A 177 -17.22 5.54 3.91
N CYS A 178 -17.19 4.46 3.14
CA CYS A 178 -16.63 3.18 3.60
C CYS A 178 -15.14 3.30 3.93
N SER A 179 -14.35 3.99 3.10
CA SER A 179 -12.92 4.27 3.35
C SER A 179 -12.71 5.07 4.63
N ILE A 180 -13.50 6.12 4.85
CA ILE A 180 -13.50 6.89 6.11
C ILE A 180 -13.90 5.98 7.29
N GLY A 181 -14.91 5.13 7.11
CA GLY A 181 -15.38 4.20 8.14
C GLY A 181 -14.31 3.21 8.60
N MET A 182 -13.52 2.69 7.69
CA MET A 182 -12.41 1.80 8.02
C MET A 182 -11.39 2.47 8.96
N GLU A 183 -11.16 3.76 8.80
CA GLU A 183 -10.27 4.53 9.66
C GLU A 183 -10.93 4.90 11.00
N LEU A 184 -12.25 5.12 11.03
CA LEU A 184 -13.00 5.47 12.25
C LEU A 184 -13.22 4.30 13.22
N ILE A 185 -12.93 3.06 12.82
CA ILE A 185 -13.10 1.85 13.63
C ILE A 185 -12.42 1.97 15.00
N THR A 186 -11.26 2.59 15.06
CA THR A 186 -10.50 2.80 16.31
C THR A 186 -10.91 4.05 17.08
N SER A 187 -11.96 4.73 16.62
CA SER A 187 -12.42 6.01 17.20
C SER A 187 -11.30 7.04 17.44
N PRO A 188 -10.44 7.32 16.43
CA PRO A 188 -9.28 8.19 16.62
C PRO A 188 -9.71 9.61 17.03
N SER A 189 -8.92 10.27 17.85
CA SER A 189 -9.11 11.67 18.22
C SER A 189 -8.60 12.64 17.14
N LEU A 190 -7.67 12.19 16.30
CA LEU A 190 -7.04 12.96 15.23
C LEU A 190 -7.26 12.26 13.88
N LEU A 191 -7.86 12.97 12.93
CA LEU A 191 -8.23 12.46 11.61
C LEU A 191 -7.62 13.33 10.52
N PHE A 192 -6.82 12.71 9.65
CA PHE A 192 -6.25 13.32 8.43
C PHE A 192 -6.98 12.80 7.20
N LEU A 193 -7.34 13.69 6.26
CA LEU A 193 -7.96 13.30 4.98
C LEU A 193 -7.31 14.05 3.83
N ASP A 194 -6.83 13.31 2.84
CA ASP A 194 -6.29 13.91 1.63
C ASP A 194 -7.37 13.97 0.55
N GLU A 195 -7.77 15.20 0.19
CA GLU A 195 -8.78 15.53 -0.82
C GLU A 195 -10.06 14.66 -0.76
N PRO A 196 -10.80 14.64 0.38
CA PRO A 196 -11.91 13.71 0.56
C PRO A 196 -13.11 13.94 -0.37
N THR A 197 -13.14 15.04 -1.11
CA THR A 197 -14.24 15.43 -2.02
C THR A 197 -13.89 15.29 -3.50
N THR A 198 -12.65 14.96 -3.83
CA THR A 198 -12.20 14.85 -5.23
C THR A 198 -12.90 13.69 -5.95
N GLY A 199 -13.39 13.94 -7.16
CA GLY A 199 -14.11 12.95 -7.98
C GLY A 199 -15.55 12.68 -7.56
N LEU A 200 -16.11 13.48 -6.64
CA LEU A 200 -17.49 13.36 -6.18
C LEU A 200 -18.38 14.49 -6.70
N ASP A 201 -19.64 14.18 -6.84
CA ASP A 201 -20.67 15.19 -7.10
C ASP A 201 -20.86 16.10 -5.89
N SER A 202 -21.41 17.28 -6.13
CA SER A 202 -21.51 18.32 -5.12
C SER A 202 -22.40 17.99 -3.93
N ASN A 203 -23.42 17.19 -4.12
CA ASN A 203 -24.31 16.78 -3.04
C ASN A 203 -23.59 15.77 -2.13
N THR A 204 -22.94 14.79 -2.73
CA THR A 204 -22.14 13.79 -2.01
C THR A 204 -20.97 14.43 -1.27
N ALA A 205 -20.29 15.43 -1.89
CA ALA A 205 -19.23 16.19 -1.23
C ALA A 205 -19.75 16.93 0.01
N ASN A 206 -20.91 17.60 -0.08
CA ASN A 206 -21.56 18.23 1.07
C ASN A 206 -21.91 17.23 2.17
N CYS A 207 -22.41 16.04 1.83
CA CYS A 207 -22.71 14.99 2.80
C CYS A 207 -21.45 14.53 3.57
N ILE A 208 -20.32 14.34 2.87
CA ILE A 208 -19.06 13.94 3.48
C ILE A 208 -18.52 15.03 4.41
N ILE A 209 -18.52 16.28 3.95
CA ILE A 209 -18.07 17.42 4.78
C ILE A 209 -18.99 17.61 5.99
N GLY A 210 -20.31 17.48 5.82
CA GLY A 210 -21.26 17.50 6.93
C GLY A 210 -21.03 16.37 7.96
N LEU A 211 -20.60 15.19 7.51
CA LEU A 211 -20.17 14.12 8.38
C LEU A 211 -18.89 14.48 9.16
N LEU A 212 -17.88 15.02 8.48
CA LEU A 212 -16.64 15.47 9.12
C LEU A 212 -16.91 16.60 10.13
N HIS A 213 -17.82 17.50 9.79
CA HIS A 213 -18.27 18.54 10.71
C HIS A 213 -18.93 17.97 11.97
N LYS A 214 -19.80 16.95 11.84
CA LYS A 214 -20.37 16.26 13.02
C LYS A 214 -19.28 15.60 13.89
N LEU A 215 -18.27 15.00 13.26
CA LEU A 215 -17.14 14.40 13.98
C LEU A 215 -16.31 15.46 14.73
N SER A 216 -16.05 16.60 14.13
CA SER A 216 -15.32 17.70 14.76
C SER A 216 -16.10 18.28 15.97
N ARG A 217 -17.43 18.39 15.87
CA ARG A 217 -18.29 18.84 16.97
C ARG A 217 -18.39 17.82 18.12
N ARG A 218 -18.03 16.55 17.87
CA ARG A 218 -17.87 15.53 18.91
C ARG A 218 -16.47 15.56 19.57
N GLY A 219 -15.72 16.67 19.46
CA GLY A 219 -14.42 16.87 20.09
C GLY A 219 -13.24 16.33 19.31
N LYS A 220 -13.38 15.86 18.06
CA LYS A 220 -12.26 15.34 17.26
C LYS A 220 -11.55 16.48 16.51
N THR A 221 -10.24 16.33 16.29
CA THR A 221 -9.46 17.20 15.41
C THR A 221 -9.47 16.62 14.00
N VAL A 222 -10.07 17.32 13.05
CA VAL A 222 -10.15 16.91 11.65
C VAL A 222 -9.29 17.86 10.81
N ILE A 223 -8.30 17.30 10.11
CA ILE A 223 -7.38 18.03 9.23
C ILE A 223 -7.52 17.45 7.83
N PHE A 224 -7.86 18.27 6.86
CA PHE A 224 -8.04 17.78 5.50
C PHE A 224 -7.53 18.76 4.46
N SER A 225 -7.01 18.21 3.37
CA SER A 225 -6.70 18.99 2.17
C SER A 225 -7.97 19.10 1.32
N ILE A 226 -8.19 20.23 0.68
CA ILE A 226 -9.30 20.42 -0.24
C ILE A 226 -8.90 21.35 -1.38
N HIS A 227 -9.43 21.08 -2.58
CA HIS A 227 -9.23 21.88 -3.76
C HIS A 227 -10.57 22.53 -4.15
N GLN A 228 -10.63 23.85 -4.24
CA GLN A 228 -11.77 24.66 -4.70
C GLN A 228 -13.14 24.20 -4.14
N PRO A 229 -13.38 24.28 -2.82
CA PRO A 229 -14.68 23.92 -2.24
C PRO A 229 -15.76 24.93 -2.66
N ARG A 230 -17.01 24.47 -2.78
CA ARG A 230 -18.16 25.37 -2.88
C ARG A 230 -18.32 26.19 -1.61
N TYR A 231 -18.99 27.33 -1.71
CA TYR A 231 -19.28 28.20 -0.57
C TYR A 231 -19.97 27.49 0.60
N SER A 232 -20.95 26.61 0.30
CA SER A 232 -21.66 25.82 1.32
C SER A 232 -20.72 24.88 2.12
N ILE A 233 -19.63 24.43 1.51
CA ILE A 233 -18.58 23.61 2.14
C ILE A 233 -17.62 24.52 2.92
N PHE A 234 -17.16 25.61 2.28
CA PHE A 234 -16.23 26.56 2.88
C PHE A 234 -16.75 27.13 4.21
N LYS A 235 -18.04 27.44 4.28
CA LYS A 235 -18.71 27.98 5.48
C LYS A 235 -18.66 27.02 6.71
N GLN A 236 -18.35 25.74 6.51
CA GLN A 236 -18.27 24.76 7.59
C GLN A 236 -16.86 24.66 8.21
N PHE A 237 -15.88 25.37 7.67
CA PHE A 237 -14.51 25.32 8.19
C PHE A 237 -14.35 26.22 9.41
N ASP A 238 -13.68 25.72 10.44
CA ASP A 238 -13.30 26.52 11.62
C ASP A 238 -11.98 27.25 11.36
N HIS A 239 -11.03 26.55 10.73
CA HIS A 239 -9.69 27.06 10.49
C HIS A 239 -9.26 26.80 9.04
N LEU A 240 -8.59 27.78 8.45
CA LEU A 240 -8.08 27.73 7.09
C LEU A 240 -6.56 27.93 7.08
N THR A 241 -5.83 27.03 6.43
CA THR A 241 -4.42 27.20 6.07
C THR A 241 -4.33 27.27 4.55
N LEU A 242 -3.94 28.43 4.01
CA LEU A 242 -3.77 28.64 2.58
C LEU A 242 -2.30 28.51 2.20
N MET A 243 -2.01 27.65 1.25
CA MET A 243 -0.64 27.36 0.78
C MET A 243 -0.41 27.75 -0.66
N HIS A 244 0.77 28.29 -0.95
CA HIS A 244 1.24 28.53 -2.30
C HIS A 244 2.73 28.20 -2.43
N LYS A 245 3.09 27.34 -3.40
CA LYS A 245 4.49 26.93 -3.69
C LYS A 245 5.31 26.51 -2.46
N GLY A 246 4.69 25.78 -1.54
CA GLY A 246 5.34 25.27 -0.34
C GLY A 246 5.44 26.25 0.83
N GLU A 247 4.85 27.44 0.71
CA GLU A 247 4.81 28.47 1.75
C GLU A 247 3.36 28.69 2.23
N VAL A 248 3.18 29.13 3.49
CA VAL A 248 1.89 29.52 4.03
C VAL A 248 1.65 31.00 3.71
N VAL A 249 0.49 31.28 3.12
CA VAL A 249 0.03 32.63 2.74
C VAL A 249 -0.98 33.17 3.74
N TYR A 250 -1.72 32.29 4.38
CA TYR A 250 -2.66 32.61 5.45
C TYR A 250 -2.86 31.38 6.34
N ALA A 251 -2.89 31.55 7.64
CA ALA A 251 -3.37 30.56 8.60
C ALA A 251 -4.12 31.30 9.72
N GLY A 252 -5.37 30.90 9.92
CA GLY A 252 -6.25 31.54 10.89
C GLY A 252 -7.70 31.04 10.78
N ALA A 253 -8.63 31.70 11.49
CA ALA A 253 -10.06 31.42 11.41
C ALA A 253 -10.56 31.60 9.97
N ALA A 254 -11.38 30.67 9.47
CA ALA A 254 -11.82 30.68 8.07
C ALA A 254 -12.72 31.88 7.72
N ASP A 255 -13.51 32.34 8.67
CA ASP A 255 -14.40 33.54 8.55
C ASP A 255 -13.59 34.85 8.46
N HIS A 256 -12.43 34.94 9.08
CA HIS A 256 -11.56 36.13 9.04
C HIS A 256 -10.66 36.17 7.78
N ALA A 257 -10.56 35.11 7.01
CA ALA A 257 -9.69 35.05 5.83
C ALA A 257 -10.03 36.10 4.79
N LEU A 258 -11.34 36.32 4.54
CA LEU A 258 -11.80 37.31 3.57
C LEU A 258 -11.42 38.74 3.97
N MET A 259 -11.60 39.10 5.25
CA MET A 259 -11.23 40.40 5.80
C MET A 259 -9.72 40.62 5.69
N TYR A 260 -8.89 39.65 6.02
CA TYR A 260 -7.45 39.72 5.87
C TYR A 260 -7.01 40.10 4.45
N PHE A 261 -7.54 39.44 3.41
CA PHE A 261 -7.19 39.77 2.03
C PHE A 261 -7.77 41.11 1.57
N THR A 262 -8.94 41.51 2.10
CA THR A 262 -9.51 42.84 1.85
C THR A 262 -8.61 43.93 2.42
N ASP A 263 -8.07 43.75 3.62
CA ASP A 263 -7.14 44.70 4.25
C ASP A 263 -5.79 44.77 3.48
N LEU A 264 -5.43 43.73 2.77
CA LEU A 264 -4.27 43.73 1.86
C LEU A 264 -4.54 44.42 0.51
N GLY A 265 -5.77 44.92 0.29
CA GLY A 265 -6.17 45.65 -0.91
C GLY A 265 -6.78 44.80 -2.03
N TYR A 266 -7.10 43.53 -1.75
CA TYR A 266 -7.82 42.66 -2.68
C TYR A 266 -9.33 42.73 -2.41
N GLN A 267 -10.13 43.03 -3.43
CA GLN A 267 -11.60 43.10 -3.30
C GLN A 267 -12.23 41.90 -3.99
N ILE A 268 -13.15 41.24 -3.28
CA ILE A 268 -13.95 40.15 -3.86
C ILE A 268 -15.09 40.76 -4.70
N GLU A 269 -15.31 40.20 -5.88
CA GLU A 269 -16.46 40.58 -6.71
C GLU A 269 -17.76 40.08 -6.08
N PRO A 270 -18.89 40.83 -6.24
CA PRO A 270 -20.18 40.37 -5.75
C PRO A 270 -20.52 38.99 -6.32
N PHE A 271 -20.99 38.09 -5.45
CA PHE A 271 -21.37 36.70 -5.75
C PHE A 271 -20.22 35.74 -6.09
N ASN A 272 -18.96 36.18 -6.00
CA ASN A 272 -17.83 35.28 -6.18
C ASN A 272 -17.65 34.34 -4.95
N ASN A 273 -17.20 33.12 -5.20
CA ASN A 273 -16.89 32.15 -4.13
C ASN A 273 -15.58 32.54 -3.44
N PRO A 274 -15.55 32.75 -2.11
CA PRO A 274 -14.30 33.06 -1.40
C PRO A 274 -13.15 32.09 -1.68
N ALA A 275 -13.44 30.81 -1.84
CA ALA A 275 -12.42 29.81 -2.13
C ALA A 275 -11.76 30.05 -3.49
N ASP A 276 -12.53 30.36 -4.52
CA ASP A 276 -12.00 30.66 -5.86
C ASP A 276 -11.22 31.98 -5.84
N PHE A 277 -11.74 32.99 -5.14
CA PHE A 277 -11.06 34.27 -4.94
C PHE A 277 -9.67 34.12 -4.31
N PHE A 278 -9.52 33.27 -3.28
CA PHE A 278 -8.20 32.99 -2.68
C PHE A 278 -7.26 32.29 -3.66
N MET A 279 -7.79 31.43 -4.52
CA MET A 279 -6.99 30.76 -5.54
C MET A 279 -6.51 31.74 -6.62
N ASP A 280 -7.38 32.65 -7.07
CA ASP A 280 -7.05 33.69 -8.06
C ASP A 280 -5.96 34.65 -7.53
N ILE A 281 -6.07 35.05 -6.25
CA ILE A 281 -5.04 35.85 -5.58
C ILE A 281 -3.70 35.13 -5.55
N THR A 282 -3.70 33.87 -5.14
CA THR A 282 -2.45 33.10 -5.01
C THR A 282 -1.82 32.80 -6.36
N ASN A 283 -2.62 32.64 -7.44
CA ASN A 283 -2.14 32.46 -8.80
C ASN A 283 -1.71 33.78 -9.48
N GLY A 284 -2.06 34.92 -8.90
CA GLY A 284 -1.72 36.24 -9.45
C GLY A 284 -2.64 36.69 -10.60
N GLU A 285 -3.84 36.11 -10.71
CA GLU A 285 -4.83 36.43 -11.77
C GLU A 285 -5.70 37.64 -11.40
N THR A 286 -5.78 38.01 -10.14
CA THR A 286 -6.55 39.17 -9.68
C THR A 286 -5.83 40.47 -10.02
N LYS A 287 -6.52 41.41 -10.66
CA LYS A 287 -6.05 42.77 -10.91
C LYS A 287 -5.93 43.52 -9.58
N SER A 288 -4.81 43.35 -8.88
CA SER A 288 -4.46 44.25 -7.78
C SER A 288 -4.06 45.60 -8.36
N THR A 289 -4.41 46.68 -7.66
CA THR A 289 -4.00 48.07 -7.95
C THR A 289 -2.48 48.08 -8.27
N PRO A 290 -2.03 48.82 -9.32
CA PRO A 290 -0.71 48.66 -9.97
C PRO A 290 0.53 48.96 -9.11
N HIS A 291 0.37 49.24 -7.83
CA HIS A 291 1.47 49.76 -7.00
C HIS A 291 2.31 48.72 -6.21
N LEU A 292 1.97 47.43 -6.28
CA LEU A 292 2.56 46.40 -5.40
C LEU A 292 3.36 45.27 -6.08
N LEU A 293 3.53 45.30 -7.41
CA LEU A 293 4.12 44.19 -8.17
C LEU A 293 5.55 44.41 -8.70
N GLN A 294 6.32 45.36 -8.18
CA GLN A 294 7.73 45.57 -8.62
C GLN A 294 8.75 45.43 -7.49
N THR A 295 8.80 44.25 -6.89
CA THR A 295 10.06 43.84 -6.24
C THR A 295 10.38 42.39 -6.67
N LYS A 296 11.08 42.27 -7.79
CA LYS A 296 11.84 41.07 -8.14
C LYS A 296 13.00 40.96 -7.14
N LEU A 297 12.77 40.41 -5.98
CA LEU A 297 13.82 39.99 -5.06
C LEU A 297 13.54 38.55 -4.58
N ASN A 298 14.43 37.69 -5.00
CA ASN A 298 14.78 36.38 -4.43
C ASN A 298 13.68 35.51 -3.79
N CYS A 299 13.22 34.51 -4.57
CA CYS A 299 12.73 33.18 -4.12
C CYS A 299 11.53 33.07 -3.17
N LYS A 300 11.05 34.07 -2.48
CA LYS A 300 9.87 34.01 -1.59
C LYS A 300 8.65 34.70 -2.21
N ASN A 301 7.47 34.09 -2.01
CA ASN A 301 6.21 34.66 -2.45
C ASN A 301 5.92 35.97 -1.70
N PRO A 302 5.58 37.09 -2.38
CA PRO A 302 5.23 38.36 -1.74
C PRO A 302 4.11 38.26 -0.69
N LEU A 303 3.14 37.38 -0.93
CA LEU A 303 2.03 37.14 0.00
C LEU A 303 2.49 36.42 1.27
N ALA A 304 3.41 35.45 1.15
CA ALA A 304 3.97 34.77 2.31
C ALA A 304 4.79 35.73 3.19
N ILE A 305 5.55 36.65 2.58
CA ILE A 305 6.29 37.69 3.32
C ILE A 305 5.31 38.61 4.09
N LYS A 306 4.22 39.04 3.44
CA LYS A 306 3.20 39.88 4.09
C LYS A 306 2.52 39.14 5.25
N TYR A 307 2.26 37.82 5.07
CA TYR A 307 1.70 37.01 6.13
C TYR A 307 2.67 36.90 7.32
N GLN A 308 3.96 36.66 7.07
CA GLN A 308 4.99 36.60 8.12
C GLN A 308 5.16 37.95 8.88
N GLN A 309 4.84 39.07 8.23
CA GLN A 309 4.85 40.40 8.84
C GLN A 309 3.54 40.77 9.55
N SER A 310 2.51 39.97 9.41
CA SER A 310 1.18 40.25 10.00
C SER A 310 1.14 39.97 11.51
N GLN A 311 0.26 40.69 12.21
CA GLN A 311 0.01 40.44 13.63
C GLN A 311 -0.50 39.02 13.91
N LEU A 312 -1.23 38.44 12.96
CA LEU A 312 -1.70 37.05 13.06
C LEU A 312 -0.54 36.06 13.16
N TYR A 313 0.49 36.24 12.36
CA TYR A 313 1.68 35.38 12.40
C TYR A 313 2.49 35.58 13.67
N GLN A 314 2.64 36.83 14.14
CA GLN A 314 3.37 37.14 15.37
C GLN A 314 2.68 36.51 16.59
N ASN A 315 1.37 36.67 16.71
CA ASN A 315 0.59 36.06 17.80
C ASN A 315 0.68 34.52 17.78
N MET A 316 0.65 33.92 16.59
CA MET A 316 0.81 32.47 16.42
C MET A 316 2.21 32.01 16.84
N MET A 317 3.27 32.77 16.50
CA MET A 317 4.65 32.44 16.89
C MET A 317 4.87 32.58 18.40
N GLU A 318 4.31 33.61 19.05
CA GLU A 318 4.33 33.74 20.51
C GLU A 318 3.68 32.54 21.21
N GLU A 319 2.53 32.09 20.72
CA GLU A 319 1.84 30.89 21.24
C GLU A 319 2.69 29.63 21.02
N LEU A 320 3.32 29.47 19.84
CA LEU A 320 4.23 28.36 19.55
C LEU A 320 5.45 28.35 20.51
N ASP A 321 6.02 29.51 20.79
CA ASP A 321 7.16 29.64 21.69
C ASP A 321 6.77 29.26 23.13
N HIS A 322 5.58 29.67 23.57
CA HIS A 322 5.05 29.24 24.87
C HIS A 322 4.87 27.71 24.95
N VAL A 323 4.34 27.08 23.90
CA VAL A 323 4.19 25.63 23.84
C VAL A 323 5.56 24.95 23.82
N ASN A 324 6.52 25.47 23.05
CA ASN A 324 7.87 24.92 22.96
C ASN A 324 8.66 25.05 24.29
N GLN A 325 8.50 26.15 25.02
CA GLN A 325 9.13 26.37 26.33
C GLN A 325 8.59 25.38 27.38
N SER A 326 7.29 25.10 27.38
CA SER A 326 6.68 24.13 28.29
C SER A 326 7.17 22.67 28.08
N ILE A 327 7.80 22.38 26.93
CA ILE A 327 8.37 21.06 26.59
C ILE A 327 9.77 20.88 27.19
N VAL A 328 10.55 21.96 27.28
CA VAL A 328 11.94 21.91 27.82
C VAL A 328 11.94 21.46 29.29
N ASP A 329 10.84 21.69 30.02
CA ASP A 329 10.69 21.33 31.43
C ASP A 329 10.07 19.94 31.68
N GLY A 330 9.62 19.23 30.65
CA GLY A 330 8.86 17.98 30.79
C GLY A 330 9.17 16.89 29.75
N VAL A 331 10.06 15.98 30.11
CA VAL A 331 10.12 14.59 29.62
C VAL A 331 10.34 14.38 28.12
N THR A 332 11.56 14.06 27.78
CA THR A 332 11.92 13.24 26.62
C THR A 332 11.24 11.87 26.75
N GLY A 333 10.09 11.72 26.11
CA GLY A 333 9.43 10.41 26.04
C GLY A 333 10.31 9.45 25.25
N GLU A 334 10.74 8.35 25.88
CA GLU A 334 11.42 7.26 25.20
C GLU A 334 10.56 6.77 24.03
N ASP A 335 11.13 6.68 22.83
CA ASP A 335 10.54 6.08 21.64
C ASP A 335 10.26 4.58 21.91
N LYS A 336 9.09 4.26 22.45
CA LYS A 336 8.65 2.87 22.51
C LYS A 336 8.30 2.43 21.08
N PRO A 337 8.83 1.27 20.62
CA PRO A 337 8.49 0.77 19.28
C PRO A 337 6.98 0.56 19.20
N ALA A 338 6.37 1.11 18.13
CA ALA A 338 4.94 0.99 17.87
C ALA A 338 4.52 -0.48 17.86
N ASN A 339 3.76 -0.90 18.87
CA ASN A 339 3.27 -2.27 18.97
C ASN A 339 1.93 -2.41 18.25
N TYR A 340 1.85 -3.40 17.35
CA TYR A 340 0.58 -3.77 16.75
C TYR A 340 -0.37 -4.31 17.83
N THR A 341 -1.64 -3.89 17.77
CA THR A 341 -2.67 -4.27 18.74
C THR A 341 -2.98 -5.77 18.75
N THR A 342 -2.78 -6.46 17.61
CA THR A 342 -3.09 -7.88 17.45
C THR A 342 -1.84 -8.75 17.28
N SER A 343 -1.91 -10.03 17.72
CA SER A 343 -0.80 -10.97 17.59
C SER A 343 -0.55 -11.38 16.14
N PHE A 344 0.65 -11.86 15.82
CA PHE A 344 1.06 -12.31 14.49
C PHE A 344 0.12 -13.41 13.93
N PHE A 345 -0.17 -14.43 14.69
CA PHE A 345 -1.01 -15.55 14.24
C PHE A 345 -2.47 -15.14 14.00
N TYR A 346 -3.00 -14.23 14.83
CA TYR A 346 -4.34 -13.71 14.64
C TYR A 346 -4.42 -12.86 13.34
N GLN A 347 -3.44 -11.96 13.13
CA GLN A 347 -3.33 -11.22 11.86
C GLN A 347 -3.26 -12.17 10.67
N MET A 348 -2.43 -13.22 10.75
CA MET A 348 -2.29 -14.24 9.70
C MET A 348 -3.64 -14.88 9.37
N ARG A 349 -4.39 -15.33 10.37
CA ARG A 349 -5.71 -15.94 10.18
C ARG A 349 -6.69 -15.00 9.48
N VAL A 350 -6.76 -13.74 9.91
CA VAL A 350 -7.68 -12.74 9.35
C VAL A 350 -7.30 -12.40 7.90
N VAL A 351 -6.01 -12.18 7.63
CA VAL A 351 -5.53 -11.81 6.28
C VAL A 351 -5.63 -13.01 5.33
N CYS A 352 -5.31 -14.24 5.76
CA CYS A 352 -5.52 -15.45 4.97
C CYS A 352 -6.99 -15.64 4.63
N GLY A 353 -7.89 -15.52 5.61
CA GLY A 353 -9.33 -15.65 5.39
C GLY A 353 -9.85 -14.65 4.34
N ARG A 354 -9.42 -13.38 4.43
CA ARG A 354 -9.74 -12.36 3.42
C ARG A 354 -9.19 -12.72 2.03
N THR A 355 -7.96 -13.19 1.97
CA THR A 355 -7.32 -13.56 0.69
C THR A 355 -8.03 -14.72 0.03
N VAL A 356 -8.37 -15.77 0.77
CA VAL A 356 -9.16 -16.90 0.28
C VAL A 356 -10.53 -16.44 -0.22
N LEU A 357 -11.23 -15.60 0.56
CA LEU A 357 -12.53 -15.08 0.18
C LEU A 357 -12.48 -14.24 -1.10
N ASN A 358 -11.42 -13.40 -1.24
CA ASN A 358 -11.19 -12.62 -2.45
C ASN A 358 -10.94 -13.51 -3.67
N THR A 359 -10.13 -14.56 -3.52
CA THR A 359 -9.85 -15.53 -4.59
C THR A 359 -11.11 -16.30 -5.02
N LEU A 360 -11.93 -16.76 -4.05
CA LEU A 360 -13.18 -17.46 -4.35
C LEU A 360 -14.23 -16.57 -5.02
N ARG A 361 -14.24 -15.25 -4.69
CA ARG A 361 -15.22 -14.30 -5.26
C ARG A 361 -14.76 -13.63 -6.55
N ASN A 362 -13.50 -13.75 -6.91
CA ASN A 362 -12.95 -13.32 -8.20
C ASN A 362 -12.38 -14.52 -8.96
N PRO A 363 -13.26 -15.44 -9.41
CA PRO A 363 -12.83 -16.70 -10.00
C PRO A 363 -12.30 -16.56 -11.43
N GLN A 364 -12.45 -15.40 -12.09
CA GLN A 364 -12.04 -15.19 -13.48
C GLN A 364 -10.59 -15.57 -13.74
N THR A 365 -9.68 -15.09 -12.88
CA THR A 365 -8.24 -15.38 -13.02
C THR A 365 -7.93 -16.86 -12.74
N SER A 366 -8.59 -17.44 -11.73
CA SER A 366 -8.40 -18.86 -11.38
C SER A 366 -9.00 -19.80 -12.42
N TYR A 367 -10.21 -19.48 -12.94
CA TYR A 367 -10.82 -20.27 -14.02
C TYR A 367 -10.09 -20.11 -15.34
N ALA A 368 -9.61 -18.90 -15.69
CA ALA A 368 -8.81 -18.70 -16.89
C ALA A 368 -7.50 -19.49 -16.82
N GLN A 369 -6.83 -19.50 -15.67
CA GLN A 369 -5.62 -20.30 -15.47
C GLN A 369 -5.92 -21.80 -15.53
N LEU A 370 -7.00 -22.25 -14.90
CA LEU A 370 -7.41 -23.66 -14.94
C LEU A 370 -7.77 -24.08 -16.38
N ALA A 371 -8.58 -23.29 -17.08
CA ALA A 371 -8.96 -23.55 -18.47
C ALA A 371 -7.74 -23.58 -19.39
N LEU A 372 -6.81 -22.64 -19.23
CA LEU A 372 -5.57 -22.57 -20.00
C LEU A 372 -4.69 -23.81 -19.73
N ASN A 373 -4.56 -24.23 -18.47
CA ASN A 373 -3.80 -25.44 -18.13
C ASN A 373 -4.47 -26.71 -18.68
N ILE A 374 -5.80 -26.82 -18.64
CA ILE A 374 -6.53 -27.94 -19.26
C ILE A 374 -6.34 -27.91 -20.78
N PHE A 375 -6.46 -26.74 -21.42
CA PHE A 375 -6.24 -26.59 -22.85
C PHE A 375 -4.82 -27.04 -23.25
N PHE A 376 -3.80 -26.56 -22.55
CA PHE A 376 -2.41 -26.98 -22.80
C PHE A 376 -2.17 -28.46 -22.44
N ALA A 377 -2.81 -28.97 -21.41
CA ALA A 377 -2.71 -30.41 -21.09
C ALA A 377 -3.26 -31.28 -22.22
N ILE A 378 -4.42 -30.91 -22.77
CA ILE A 378 -5.02 -31.60 -23.92
C ILE A 378 -4.16 -31.39 -25.18
N LEU A 379 -3.72 -30.16 -25.46
CA LEU A 379 -2.87 -29.83 -26.59
C LEU A 379 -1.55 -30.62 -26.56
N VAL A 380 -0.86 -30.59 -25.43
CA VAL A 380 0.38 -31.35 -25.21
C VAL A 380 0.10 -32.85 -25.28
N GLY A 381 -0.98 -33.31 -24.66
CA GLY A 381 -1.41 -34.72 -24.72
C GLY A 381 -1.76 -35.18 -26.14
N LEU A 382 -2.29 -34.30 -26.99
CA LEU A 382 -2.58 -34.58 -28.41
C LEU A 382 -1.33 -34.53 -29.29
N ILE A 383 -0.49 -33.49 -29.12
CA ILE A 383 0.77 -33.32 -29.89
C ILE A 383 1.74 -34.46 -29.57
N TYR A 384 1.83 -34.81 -28.31
CA TYR A 384 2.72 -35.85 -27.80
C TYR A 384 1.95 -37.12 -27.41
N TYR A 385 0.85 -37.41 -28.12
CA TYR A 385 0.13 -38.65 -27.92
C TYR A 385 1.10 -39.83 -28.08
N GLN A 386 1.65 -40.28 -26.96
CA GLN A 386 2.75 -41.24 -26.80
C GLN A 386 4.16 -40.68 -27.04
N MET A 387 4.44 -39.36 -26.87
CA MET A 387 5.78 -38.76 -26.89
C MET A 387 5.92 -37.52 -26.00
N PRO A 388 7.17 -37.04 -25.64
CA PRO A 388 7.40 -36.11 -24.51
C PRO A 388 7.41 -34.59 -24.76
N LEU A 389 7.24 -33.85 -23.81
CA LEU A 389 6.86 -32.60 -23.11
C LEU A 389 7.56 -31.29 -23.36
N THR A 390 6.84 -30.15 -23.19
CA THR A 390 7.35 -28.85 -22.69
C THR A 390 6.26 -27.90 -22.14
N LEU A 391 6.67 -26.87 -21.39
CA LEU A 391 5.96 -25.92 -20.50
C LEU A 391 5.64 -24.54 -21.10
N PRO A 392 4.72 -23.69 -20.55
CA PRO A 392 5.00 -22.45 -19.77
C PRO A 392 3.89 -21.81 -18.91
N GLU A 393 4.10 -20.76 -18.30
CA GLU A 393 3.74 -19.33 -18.12
C GLU A 393 2.89 -18.86 -16.93
N ALA A 394 3.00 -17.61 -16.65
CA ALA A 394 3.08 -16.77 -15.47
C ALA A 394 2.00 -15.66 -15.31
N LEU A 395 1.73 -15.23 -14.15
CA LEU A 395 1.58 -14.00 -13.33
C LEU A 395 0.63 -12.85 -13.65
N GLN A 396 -0.13 -12.38 -12.62
CA GLN A 396 -0.48 -10.95 -12.46
C GLN A 396 -0.92 -10.48 -11.05
N ASN A 397 -0.42 -9.32 -10.67
CA ASN A 397 -0.94 -8.17 -9.87
C ASN A 397 -1.49 -8.33 -8.44
N SER A 398 -0.68 -7.95 -7.42
CA SER A 398 -1.22 -7.62 -6.10
C SER A 398 -0.31 -6.80 -5.17
N LEU A 399 0.76 -6.19 -5.70
CA LEU A 399 1.74 -5.43 -4.87
C LEU A 399 1.24 -4.05 -4.40
N PHE A 400 0.30 -3.44 -5.14
CA PHE A 400 -0.17 -2.08 -4.89
C PHE A 400 -0.97 -1.93 -3.59
N PHE A 401 -1.87 -2.88 -3.29
CA PHE A 401 -2.69 -2.88 -2.07
C PHE A 401 -1.89 -3.00 -0.78
N LYS A 402 -0.79 -3.73 -0.82
CA LYS A 402 0.07 -3.96 0.33
C LYS A 402 0.70 -2.69 0.87
N PHE A 403 1.13 -1.79 -0.01
CA PHE A 403 1.86 -0.58 0.40
C PHE A 403 1.01 0.32 1.29
N HIS A 404 -0.25 0.55 0.91
CA HIS A 404 -1.15 1.40 1.70
C HIS A 404 -1.50 0.78 3.06
N GLU A 405 -1.96 -0.46 3.09
CA GLU A 405 -2.37 -1.14 4.32
C GLU A 405 -1.21 -1.27 5.32
N ASN A 406 0.01 -1.53 4.84
CA ASN A 406 1.19 -1.58 5.69
C ASN A 406 1.61 -0.19 6.21
N SER A 407 1.48 0.86 5.41
CA SER A 407 1.77 2.24 5.82
C SER A 407 0.77 2.76 6.85
N SER A 408 -0.47 2.28 6.80
CA SER A 408 -1.53 2.60 7.77
C SER A 408 -1.45 1.78 9.07
N GLY A 409 -0.51 0.81 9.18
CA GLY A 409 -0.30 0.02 10.38
C GLY A 409 -1.33 -1.09 10.63
N TYR A 410 -2.08 -1.53 9.60
CA TYR A 410 -3.10 -2.59 9.74
C TYR A 410 -2.51 -3.93 10.17
N TYR A 411 -1.40 -4.34 9.53
CA TYR A 411 -0.72 -5.61 9.80
C TYR A 411 0.76 -5.58 9.43
N ARG A 412 1.51 -6.60 9.90
CA ARG A 412 2.94 -6.75 9.62
C ARG A 412 3.18 -7.16 8.16
N THR A 413 4.27 -6.67 7.54
CA THR A 413 4.70 -7.04 6.18
C THR A 413 4.88 -8.54 6.02
N SER A 414 5.43 -9.21 7.06
CA SER A 414 5.60 -10.66 7.08
C SER A 414 4.28 -11.43 7.03
N VAL A 415 3.24 -10.93 7.71
CA VAL A 415 1.89 -11.53 7.68
C VAL A 415 1.31 -11.48 6.28
N TYR A 416 1.39 -10.34 5.60
CA TYR A 416 0.93 -10.24 4.23
C TYR A 416 1.66 -11.20 3.29
N PHE A 417 2.99 -11.22 3.38
CA PHE A 417 3.82 -12.05 2.50
C PHE A 417 3.51 -13.54 2.68
N LEU A 418 3.47 -14.03 3.93
CA LEU A 418 3.11 -15.43 4.20
C LEU A 418 1.65 -15.75 3.81
N SER A 419 0.72 -14.86 4.11
CA SER A 419 -0.68 -15.02 3.72
C SER A 419 -0.83 -15.13 2.20
N LYS A 420 -0.11 -14.30 1.44
CA LYS A 420 -0.13 -14.34 -0.02
C LYS A 420 0.47 -15.65 -0.56
N ILE A 421 1.51 -16.18 0.07
CA ILE A 421 2.08 -17.47 -0.30
C ILE A 421 1.09 -18.61 -0.03
N PHE A 422 0.60 -18.73 1.21
CA PHE A 422 -0.19 -19.90 1.62
C PHE A 422 -1.63 -19.86 1.13
N ALA A 423 -2.27 -18.69 1.12
CA ALA A 423 -3.70 -18.59 0.81
C ALA A 423 -4.01 -18.31 -0.67
N ASP A 424 -3.05 -17.78 -1.44
CA ASP A 424 -3.27 -17.44 -2.84
C ASP A 424 -2.33 -18.22 -3.77
N LEU A 425 -1.01 -18.09 -3.56
CA LEU A 425 -0.04 -18.61 -4.51
C LEU A 425 -0.03 -20.14 -4.56
N ILE A 426 0.06 -20.82 -3.43
CA ILE A 426 0.12 -22.28 -3.41
C ILE A 426 -1.15 -22.90 -4.01
N PRO A 427 -2.38 -22.58 -3.56
CA PRO A 427 -3.58 -23.19 -4.14
C PRO A 427 -3.76 -22.87 -5.63
N ASN A 428 -3.61 -21.61 -6.03
CA ASN A 428 -3.83 -21.19 -7.41
C ASN A 428 -2.78 -21.72 -8.41
N ARG A 429 -1.62 -22.18 -7.93
CA ARG A 429 -0.59 -22.77 -8.79
C ARG A 429 -0.58 -24.28 -8.71
N MET A 430 -0.72 -24.86 -7.51
CA MET A 430 -0.66 -26.31 -7.36
C MET A 430 -1.86 -27.03 -7.97
N ILE A 431 -3.08 -26.52 -7.76
CA ILE A 431 -4.29 -27.17 -8.26
C ILE A 431 -4.30 -27.29 -9.80
N PRO A 432 -4.08 -26.19 -10.58
CA PRO A 432 -4.03 -26.30 -12.03
C PRO A 432 -2.93 -27.21 -12.56
N ILE A 433 -1.76 -27.28 -11.90
CA ILE A 433 -0.66 -28.13 -12.31
C ILE A 433 -0.95 -29.61 -12.00
N ILE A 434 -1.58 -29.92 -10.88
CA ILE A 434 -2.01 -31.29 -10.57
C ILE A 434 -3.02 -31.76 -11.62
N VAL A 435 -3.99 -30.91 -12.00
CA VAL A 435 -4.94 -31.19 -13.07
C VAL A 435 -4.24 -31.40 -14.41
N PHE A 436 -3.31 -30.50 -14.76
CA PHE A 436 -2.45 -30.63 -15.95
C PHE A 436 -1.71 -31.98 -15.94
N SER A 437 -1.04 -32.30 -14.82
CA SER A 437 -0.28 -33.52 -14.67
C SER A 437 -1.17 -34.76 -14.79
N ALA A 438 -2.37 -34.75 -14.22
CA ALA A 438 -3.31 -35.86 -14.30
C ALA A 438 -3.76 -36.15 -15.74
N ILE A 439 -3.99 -35.11 -16.54
CA ILE A 439 -4.40 -35.26 -17.93
C ILE A 439 -3.19 -35.64 -18.81
N ALA A 440 -2.12 -34.85 -18.74
CA ALA A 440 -0.98 -34.99 -19.64
C ALA A 440 -0.22 -36.31 -19.39
N TYR A 441 -0.02 -36.71 -18.12
CA TYR A 441 0.74 -37.91 -17.75
C TYR A 441 0.20 -39.18 -18.41
N TYR A 442 -1.11 -39.38 -18.29
CA TYR A 442 -1.77 -40.58 -18.84
C TYR A 442 -1.94 -40.49 -20.37
N MET A 443 -2.19 -39.30 -20.92
CA MET A 443 -2.28 -39.13 -22.37
C MET A 443 -0.95 -39.35 -23.10
N MET A 444 0.17 -38.98 -22.48
CA MET A 444 1.52 -39.23 -23.03
C MET A 444 1.98 -40.68 -22.91
N GLY A 445 1.23 -41.54 -22.21
CA GLY A 445 1.58 -42.94 -22.06
C GLY A 445 2.82 -43.20 -21.19
N LEU A 446 3.07 -42.34 -20.20
CA LEU A 446 4.14 -42.51 -19.22
C LEU A 446 3.87 -43.69 -18.30
N LYS A 447 4.84 -44.07 -17.44
CA LYS A 447 4.74 -45.27 -16.59
C LYS A 447 3.41 -45.30 -15.79
N PRO A 448 2.59 -46.34 -15.91
CA PRO A 448 1.26 -46.39 -15.27
C PRO A 448 1.36 -46.78 -13.78
N ALA A 449 2.23 -46.13 -13.01
CA ALA A 449 2.35 -46.33 -11.57
C ALA A 449 1.97 -45.04 -10.81
N PHE A 450 1.22 -45.19 -9.74
CA PHE A 450 0.74 -44.05 -8.96
C PHE A 450 1.87 -43.28 -8.28
N GLU A 451 2.92 -43.96 -7.83
CA GLU A 451 4.10 -43.36 -7.23
C GLU A 451 4.87 -42.47 -8.23
N THR A 452 5.07 -42.94 -9.47
CA THR A 452 5.74 -42.18 -10.52
C THR A 452 4.90 -40.94 -10.93
N PHE A 453 3.58 -41.10 -11.00
CA PHE A 453 2.66 -39.97 -11.19
C PHE A 453 2.79 -38.90 -10.07
N LEU A 454 2.84 -39.34 -8.81
CA LEU A 454 3.02 -38.38 -7.68
C LEU A 454 4.37 -37.65 -7.76
N CYS A 455 5.44 -38.36 -8.08
CA CYS A 455 6.76 -37.77 -8.27
C CYS A 455 6.78 -36.77 -9.44
N PHE A 456 6.08 -37.11 -10.54
CA PHE A 456 5.92 -36.22 -11.68
C PHE A 456 5.15 -34.94 -11.28
N ALA A 457 3.97 -35.08 -10.66
CA ALA A 457 3.15 -33.95 -10.23
C ALA A 457 3.88 -33.07 -9.18
N LEU A 458 4.62 -33.68 -8.26
CA LEU A 458 5.45 -32.95 -7.29
C LEU A 458 6.54 -32.15 -7.99
N THR A 459 7.27 -32.76 -8.91
CA THR A 459 8.36 -32.09 -9.64
C THR A 459 7.83 -30.91 -10.44
N MET A 460 6.74 -31.10 -11.20
CA MET A 460 6.09 -30.02 -11.97
C MET A 460 5.60 -28.87 -11.09
N SER A 461 5.04 -29.21 -9.93
CA SER A 461 4.60 -28.21 -8.95
C SER A 461 5.75 -27.41 -8.39
N LEU A 462 6.87 -28.04 -8.06
CA LEU A 462 8.07 -27.36 -7.55
C LEU A 462 8.74 -26.48 -8.60
N VAL A 463 8.83 -26.91 -9.85
CA VAL A 463 9.35 -26.11 -10.97
C VAL A 463 8.51 -24.85 -11.14
N SER A 464 7.18 -24.99 -11.13
CA SER A 464 6.28 -23.84 -11.21
C SER A 464 6.44 -22.87 -10.01
N LEU A 465 6.48 -23.39 -8.79
CA LEU A 465 6.70 -22.58 -7.59
C LEU A 465 8.05 -21.86 -7.62
N ALA A 466 9.11 -22.50 -8.12
CA ALA A 466 10.42 -21.88 -8.28
C ALA A 466 10.37 -20.72 -9.29
N GLY A 467 9.68 -20.93 -10.41
CA GLY A 467 9.44 -19.88 -11.41
C GLY A 467 8.69 -18.68 -10.84
N VAL A 468 7.64 -18.96 -10.06
CA VAL A 468 6.87 -17.89 -9.38
C VAL A 468 7.73 -17.18 -8.33
N GLY A 469 8.57 -17.91 -7.59
CA GLY A 469 9.52 -17.31 -6.63
C GLY A 469 10.45 -16.29 -7.29
N LEU A 470 11.00 -16.64 -8.45
CA LEU A 470 11.82 -15.74 -9.25
C LEU A 470 11.02 -14.50 -9.73
N ALA A 471 9.80 -14.72 -10.20
CA ALA A 471 8.94 -13.64 -10.65
C ALA A 471 8.57 -12.68 -9.51
N PHE A 472 8.33 -13.17 -8.29
CA PHE A 472 8.12 -12.32 -7.11
C PHE A 472 9.36 -11.50 -6.77
N LEU A 473 10.56 -12.09 -6.86
CA LEU A 473 11.80 -11.37 -6.64
C LEU A 473 11.99 -10.22 -7.61
N VAL A 474 11.79 -10.48 -8.91
CA VAL A 474 11.90 -9.44 -9.95
C VAL A 474 10.83 -8.37 -9.78
N SER A 475 9.57 -8.77 -9.57
CA SER A 475 8.45 -7.85 -9.36
C SER A 475 8.63 -6.96 -8.13
N ALA A 476 9.24 -7.49 -7.05
CA ALA A 476 9.59 -6.70 -5.87
C ALA A 476 10.75 -5.72 -6.10
N SER A 477 11.53 -5.90 -7.18
CA SER A 477 12.74 -5.10 -7.46
C SER A 477 12.50 -3.97 -8.45
N VAL A 478 11.36 -3.98 -9.19
CA VAL A 478 11.09 -3.08 -10.32
C VAL A 478 9.80 -2.29 -10.07
N SER A 479 9.79 -1.03 -10.51
CA SER A 479 8.66 -0.11 -10.28
C SER A 479 7.58 -0.12 -11.37
N THR A 480 7.88 -0.65 -12.57
CA THR A 480 6.94 -0.66 -13.70
C THR A 480 6.68 -2.08 -14.20
N PHE A 481 5.42 -2.36 -14.57
CA PHE A 481 4.99 -3.67 -15.04
C PHE A 481 5.71 -4.12 -16.33
N ALA A 482 5.89 -3.21 -17.28
CA ALA A 482 6.59 -3.51 -18.53
C ALA A 482 8.04 -3.96 -18.32
N MET A 483 8.78 -3.27 -17.45
CA MET A 483 10.15 -3.65 -17.09
C MET A 483 10.19 -4.98 -16.34
N ALA A 484 9.20 -5.25 -15.48
CA ALA A 484 9.12 -6.51 -14.76
C ALA A 484 8.99 -7.69 -15.73
N ASN A 485 8.12 -7.60 -16.72
CA ASN A 485 7.92 -8.66 -17.72
C ASN A 485 9.19 -8.98 -18.52
N ILE A 486 9.92 -7.96 -18.98
CA ILE A 486 11.18 -8.15 -19.71
C ILE A 486 12.24 -8.80 -18.81
N LEU A 487 12.38 -8.32 -17.57
CA LEU A 487 13.35 -8.84 -16.62
C LEU A 487 13.00 -10.24 -16.08
N ILE A 488 11.74 -10.68 -16.21
CA ILE A 488 11.34 -12.07 -15.92
C ILE A 488 11.62 -12.96 -17.13
N ALA A 489 11.23 -12.55 -18.33
CA ALA A 489 11.35 -13.35 -19.53
C ALA A 489 12.81 -13.71 -19.85
N LEU A 490 13.73 -12.76 -19.72
CA LEU A 490 15.14 -12.97 -20.07
C LEU A 490 15.83 -14.07 -19.26
N PRO A 491 15.77 -14.10 -17.91
CA PRO A 491 16.32 -15.22 -17.14
C PRO A 491 15.63 -16.56 -17.45
N PHE A 492 14.30 -16.56 -17.70
CA PHE A 492 13.61 -17.81 -18.04
C PHE A 492 14.11 -18.41 -19.35
N VAL A 493 14.21 -17.60 -20.43
CA VAL A 493 14.76 -18.06 -21.71
C VAL A 493 16.19 -18.56 -21.52
N PHE A 494 17.01 -17.82 -20.76
CA PHE A 494 18.38 -18.21 -20.47
C PHE A 494 18.44 -19.55 -19.72
N MET A 495 17.67 -19.72 -18.65
CA MET A 495 17.59 -20.97 -17.88
C MET A 495 17.06 -22.14 -18.72
N MET A 496 16.15 -21.90 -19.67
CA MET A 496 15.62 -22.92 -20.57
C MET A 496 16.70 -23.41 -21.52
N VAL A 497 17.49 -22.51 -22.12
CA VAL A 497 18.60 -22.88 -23.00
C VAL A 497 19.63 -23.75 -22.27
N PHE A 498 20.00 -23.34 -21.04
CA PHE A 498 20.99 -24.08 -20.22
C PHE A 498 20.35 -25.15 -19.30
N GLY A 499 19.09 -25.49 -19.52
CA GLY A 499 18.37 -26.51 -18.80
C GLY A 499 18.71 -27.96 -19.20
N GLY A 500 19.48 -28.17 -20.29
CA GLY A 500 19.84 -29.50 -20.79
C GLY A 500 18.90 -30.05 -21.87
N PHE A 501 17.82 -29.31 -22.23
CA PHE A 501 16.91 -29.71 -23.32
C PHE A 501 17.44 -29.27 -24.70
N LEU A 502 17.87 -27.99 -24.81
CA LEU A 502 18.35 -27.43 -26.09
C LEU A 502 19.85 -27.60 -26.31
N VAL A 503 20.61 -27.64 -25.23
CA VAL A 503 22.08 -27.72 -25.27
C VAL A 503 22.55 -28.94 -24.49
N ASN A 504 23.41 -29.74 -25.09
CA ASN A 504 24.08 -30.86 -24.38
C ASN A 504 25.04 -30.29 -23.33
N LEU A 505 24.69 -30.47 -22.06
CA LEU A 505 25.41 -29.91 -20.91
C LEU A 505 26.85 -30.47 -20.78
N ASN A 506 27.12 -31.66 -21.36
CA ASN A 506 28.45 -32.26 -21.34
C ASN A 506 29.40 -31.66 -22.40
N ALA A 507 28.83 -31.03 -23.44
CA ALA A 507 29.59 -30.36 -24.51
C ALA A 507 29.87 -28.88 -24.22
N MET A 508 29.44 -28.36 -23.06
CA MET A 508 29.62 -26.95 -22.67
C MET A 508 31.06 -26.63 -22.32
N LEU A 509 31.50 -25.43 -22.67
CA LEU A 509 32.76 -24.85 -22.25
C LEU A 509 32.87 -24.80 -20.72
N SER A 510 33.99 -25.22 -20.17
CA SER A 510 34.20 -25.38 -18.71
C SER A 510 33.91 -24.10 -17.91
N TRP A 511 34.25 -22.93 -18.46
CA TRP A 511 34.00 -21.63 -17.82
C TRP A 511 32.54 -21.24 -17.76
N LEU A 512 31.67 -21.84 -18.59
CA LEU A 512 30.22 -21.56 -18.62
C LEU A 512 29.40 -22.61 -17.85
N SER A 513 30.05 -23.72 -17.44
CA SER A 513 29.38 -24.87 -16.82
C SER A 513 28.68 -24.57 -15.49
N TRP A 514 29.04 -23.48 -14.80
CA TRP A 514 28.39 -23.05 -13.56
C TRP A 514 26.94 -22.58 -13.78
N VAL A 515 26.58 -22.12 -14.99
CA VAL A 515 25.24 -21.62 -15.33
C VAL A 515 24.15 -22.69 -15.17
N LYS A 516 24.51 -23.96 -15.45
CA LYS A 516 23.61 -25.11 -15.29
C LYS A 516 23.05 -25.24 -13.86
N TRP A 517 23.83 -24.83 -12.85
CA TRP A 517 23.41 -24.92 -11.45
C TRP A 517 22.40 -23.90 -11.00
N ILE A 518 22.17 -22.83 -11.78
CA ILE A 518 21.16 -21.79 -11.54
C ILE A 518 19.84 -22.15 -12.21
N SER A 519 19.87 -23.04 -13.23
CA SER A 519 18.68 -23.35 -14.04
C SER A 519 17.67 -24.20 -13.27
N ILE A 520 16.47 -23.63 -13.05
CA ILE A 520 15.30 -24.33 -12.49
C ILE A 520 14.91 -25.51 -13.39
N PHE A 521 14.98 -25.32 -14.72
CA PHE A 521 14.62 -26.33 -15.71
C PHE A 521 15.54 -27.56 -15.67
N LYS A 522 16.84 -27.36 -15.40
CA LYS A 522 17.77 -28.48 -15.26
C LYS A 522 17.34 -29.45 -14.16
N TYR A 523 17.08 -28.94 -12.97
CA TYR A 523 16.68 -29.81 -11.83
C TYR A 523 15.34 -30.47 -12.07
N GLY A 524 14.39 -29.75 -12.72
CA GLY A 524 13.11 -30.31 -13.11
C GLY A 524 13.23 -31.43 -14.12
N LEU A 525 13.99 -31.21 -15.20
CA LEU A 525 14.22 -32.22 -16.25
C LEU A 525 15.00 -33.44 -15.73
N ASP A 526 16.07 -33.24 -14.98
CA ASP A 526 16.83 -34.34 -14.38
C ASP A 526 15.93 -35.22 -13.51
N ALA A 527 15.09 -34.63 -12.66
CA ALA A 527 14.15 -35.36 -11.82
C ALA A 527 13.09 -36.13 -12.64
N LEU A 528 12.55 -35.52 -13.70
CA LEU A 528 11.60 -36.18 -14.59
C LEU A 528 12.22 -37.32 -15.38
N TYR A 529 13.44 -37.13 -15.90
CA TYR A 529 14.19 -38.21 -16.59
C TYR A 529 14.48 -39.39 -15.67
N ILE A 530 14.91 -39.15 -14.43
CA ILE A 530 15.11 -40.21 -13.45
C ILE A 530 13.81 -40.97 -13.18
N ASN A 531 12.68 -40.25 -13.00
CA ASN A 531 11.38 -40.84 -12.72
C ASN A 531 10.88 -41.74 -13.84
N GLU A 532 11.06 -41.33 -15.11
CA GLU A 532 10.51 -42.04 -16.25
C GLU A 532 11.45 -43.08 -16.88
N LEU A 533 12.75 -42.79 -16.96
CA LEU A 533 13.69 -43.66 -17.67
C LEU A 533 14.29 -44.76 -16.79
N LYS A 534 14.33 -44.58 -15.47
CA LYS A 534 14.89 -45.61 -14.57
C LYS A 534 14.06 -46.88 -14.64
N GLY A 535 14.72 -48.03 -15.04
CA GLY A 535 14.08 -49.33 -15.19
C GLY A 535 13.21 -49.47 -16.44
N LEU A 536 13.28 -48.55 -17.42
CA LEU A 536 12.64 -48.64 -18.71
C LEU A 536 13.59 -49.27 -19.73
N PHE A 537 13.10 -50.21 -20.55
CA PHE A 537 13.83 -50.75 -21.69
C PHE A 537 13.27 -50.17 -22.97
N LEU A 538 14.13 -49.52 -23.75
CA LEU A 538 13.81 -48.92 -25.03
C LEU A 538 14.23 -49.92 -26.14
N TYR A 539 13.32 -50.20 -27.06
CA TYR A 539 13.58 -51.14 -28.16
C TYR A 539 13.90 -50.35 -29.43
N SER A 540 15.05 -50.63 -30.03
CA SER A 540 15.43 -50.08 -31.31
C SER A 540 16.05 -51.17 -32.18
N ASN A 541 15.48 -51.47 -33.35
CA ASN A 541 16.00 -52.33 -34.40
C ASN A 541 16.94 -53.48 -33.92
N ASN A 542 16.39 -54.44 -33.16
CA ASN A 542 17.09 -55.60 -32.57
C ASN A 542 18.06 -55.31 -31.40
N THR A 543 18.13 -54.11 -30.88
CA THR A 543 18.89 -53.82 -29.67
C THR A 543 17.98 -53.26 -28.57
N THR A 544 18.10 -53.78 -27.37
CA THR A 544 17.46 -53.24 -26.18
C THR A 544 18.44 -52.31 -25.48
N ILE A 545 18.09 -51.03 -25.36
CA ILE A 545 18.88 -50.06 -24.63
C ILE A 545 18.16 -49.79 -23.31
N SER A 546 18.86 -49.93 -22.18
CA SER A 546 18.26 -49.58 -20.90
C SER A 546 18.18 -48.03 -20.79
N GLY A 547 17.09 -47.53 -20.19
CA GLY A 547 16.96 -46.09 -19.92
C GLY A 547 18.06 -45.54 -19.02
N GLU A 548 18.67 -46.38 -18.20
CA GLU A 548 19.82 -46.07 -17.36
C GLU A 548 21.07 -45.69 -18.17
N TYR A 549 21.29 -46.35 -19.30
CA TYR A 549 22.39 -46.02 -20.23
C TYR A 549 22.21 -44.60 -20.80
N PHE A 550 20.98 -44.18 -21.10
CA PHE A 550 20.73 -42.82 -21.54
C PHE A 550 21.00 -41.79 -20.43
N LEU A 551 20.61 -42.09 -19.18
CA LEU A 551 20.89 -41.25 -18.03
C LEU A 551 22.39 -41.08 -17.78
N GLU A 552 23.17 -42.14 -17.92
CA GLU A 552 24.65 -42.11 -17.83
C GLU A 552 25.27 -41.24 -18.93
N GLN A 553 24.80 -41.37 -20.18
CA GLN A 553 25.27 -40.52 -21.28
C GLN A 553 25.01 -39.03 -21.04
N GLN A 554 23.91 -38.71 -20.40
CA GLN A 554 23.58 -37.32 -20.03
C GLN A 554 24.28 -36.86 -18.74
N GLY A 555 25.00 -37.74 -18.04
CA GLY A 555 25.67 -37.45 -16.77
C GLY A 555 24.70 -37.22 -15.62
N ILE A 556 23.51 -37.85 -15.67
CA ILE A 556 22.46 -37.72 -14.65
C ILE A 556 22.60 -38.89 -13.67
N ASP A 557 22.75 -38.57 -12.39
CA ASP A 557 22.80 -39.55 -11.31
C ASP A 557 21.40 -40.11 -11.04
N TYR A 558 21.16 -41.36 -11.46
CA TYR A 558 19.87 -42.06 -11.34
C TYR A 558 19.67 -42.80 -10.00
N SER A 559 20.54 -42.55 -9.00
CA SER A 559 20.32 -43.02 -7.63
C SER A 559 19.04 -42.43 -7.02
N VAL A 560 18.50 -43.07 -5.99
CA VAL A 560 17.36 -42.53 -5.24
C VAL A 560 17.71 -41.15 -4.67
N TRP A 561 18.96 -40.96 -4.25
CA TRP A 561 19.46 -39.69 -3.79
C TRP A 561 19.55 -38.64 -4.92
N GLY A 562 19.86 -39.05 -6.14
CA GLY A 562 19.90 -38.19 -7.32
C GLY A 562 18.56 -37.48 -7.57
N PHE A 563 17.43 -38.20 -7.47
CA PHE A 563 16.10 -37.63 -7.56
C PHE A 563 15.84 -36.60 -6.43
N TRP A 564 16.03 -37.01 -5.18
CA TRP A 564 15.75 -36.14 -4.04
C TRP A 564 16.69 -34.92 -3.97
N ARG A 565 17.94 -35.05 -4.43
CA ARG A 565 18.90 -33.94 -4.57
C ARG A 565 18.33 -32.84 -5.47
N ASN A 566 17.74 -33.20 -6.60
CA ASN A 566 17.08 -32.22 -7.51
C ASN A 566 15.86 -31.58 -6.87
N VAL A 567 15.04 -32.34 -6.15
CA VAL A 567 13.90 -31.83 -5.38
C VAL A 567 14.35 -30.83 -4.30
N VAL A 568 15.39 -31.18 -3.54
CA VAL A 568 15.94 -30.30 -2.50
C VAL A 568 16.55 -29.03 -3.11
N ALA A 569 17.20 -29.14 -4.27
CA ALA A 569 17.73 -27.98 -4.98
C ALA A 569 16.60 -27.01 -5.41
N LEU A 570 15.49 -27.53 -5.96
CA LEU A 570 14.32 -26.72 -6.30
C LEU A 570 13.72 -26.05 -5.07
N LEU A 571 13.56 -26.77 -3.96
CA LEU A 571 13.10 -26.19 -2.68
C LEU A 571 14.05 -25.09 -2.18
N GLY A 572 15.36 -25.30 -2.31
CA GLY A 572 16.39 -24.31 -1.99
C GLY A 572 16.25 -23.04 -2.83
N ILE A 573 16.05 -23.16 -4.14
CA ILE A 573 15.84 -22.02 -5.04
C ILE A 573 14.56 -21.26 -4.66
N ILE A 574 13.46 -21.97 -4.40
CA ILE A 574 12.19 -21.38 -3.95
C ILE A 574 12.43 -20.57 -2.68
N PHE A 575 13.07 -21.18 -1.68
CA PHE A 575 13.34 -20.54 -0.40
C PHE A 575 14.20 -19.28 -0.56
N VAL A 576 15.30 -19.37 -1.31
CA VAL A 576 16.20 -18.23 -1.55
C VAL A 576 15.48 -17.09 -2.29
N CYS A 577 14.75 -17.40 -3.36
CA CYS A 577 14.00 -16.40 -4.11
C CYS A 577 12.93 -15.72 -3.24
N MET A 578 12.20 -16.49 -2.42
CA MET A 578 11.19 -15.95 -1.51
C MET A 578 11.80 -15.11 -0.39
N CYS A 579 12.93 -15.52 0.18
CA CYS A 579 13.65 -14.71 1.17
C CYS A 579 14.16 -13.40 0.57
N LEU A 580 14.73 -13.43 -0.62
CA LEU A 580 15.19 -12.22 -1.31
C LEU A 580 14.02 -11.30 -1.68
N ALA A 581 12.91 -11.85 -2.16
CA ALA A 581 11.69 -11.09 -2.42
C ALA A 581 11.16 -10.42 -1.13
N TYR A 582 11.16 -11.14 -0.01
CA TYR A 582 10.78 -10.59 1.29
C TYR A 582 11.72 -9.45 1.73
N VAL A 583 13.04 -9.64 1.59
CA VAL A 583 14.03 -8.60 1.91
C VAL A 583 13.82 -7.34 1.05
N GLN A 584 13.58 -7.52 -0.26
CA GLN A 584 13.28 -6.41 -1.16
C GLN A 584 11.99 -5.69 -0.76
N LEU A 585 10.93 -6.43 -0.46
CA LEU A 585 9.68 -5.86 0.03
C LEU A 585 9.85 -5.11 1.36
N ARG A 586 10.74 -5.55 2.24
CA ARG A 586 11.07 -4.84 3.48
C ARG A 586 11.89 -3.58 3.22
N ARG A 587 12.74 -3.58 2.16
CA ARG A 587 13.58 -2.46 1.75
C ARG A 587 12.81 -1.40 0.96
N ILE A 588 11.65 -1.73 0.37
CA ILE A 588 10.79 -0.73 -0.27
C ILE A 588 10.46 0.32 0.80
N ASN A 589 10.96 1.53 0.56
CA ASN A 589 10.83 2.63 1.50
C ASN A 589 9.35 2.90 1.77
N ARG A 590 8.94 2.80 3.04
CA ARG A 590 7.57 3.08 3.50
C ARG A 590 7.16 4.55 3.26
N TRP A 591 8.06 5.35 2.72
CA TRP A 591 8.01 6.79 2.63
C TRP A 591 7.95 7.32 1.18
N LYS A 592 7.72 6.47 0.19
CA LYS A 592 7.55 6.92 -1.20
C LYS A 592 6.13 7.33 -1.50
#